data_b4f58e0489f597dd0c946186cafbf7c3
#
_entry.id   b4f58e0489f597dd0c946186cafbf7c3
#
_cell.length_a   1.000
_cell.length_b   1.000
_cell.length_c   1.000
_cell.angle_alpha   90.00
_cell.angle_beta   90.00
_cell.angle_gamma   90.00
#
_symmetry.space_group_name_H-M   'P 1'
#
loop_
_entity.id
_entity.type
_entity.pdbx_description
1 polymer ?
#
loop_
_entity_poly.entity_id
_entity_poly.type
_entity_poly.pdbx_seq_one_letter_code
_entity_poly.pdbx_strand_id
1 'polypeptide(L)'
;MDKIPTPHIGLTSEQAQKSRLQHGSNELTPRPRTSHWKLFLEKFEDPIIIILLIAMVLSLLSACYEYFVTKTDPTGAGFFEPVGVFLAILLSTGIAFYFELKSEKEFELLSQVGDEVRYKVMRDGEIIQIPKREIVVGDLLYLETGEEIPADAKLLEAVTLSVDESTLTGEPMAIKSIRPEDQDSEATYPTDYICRGTTILEGHAVCRVQVVGDATEQGKIFEGIQIDASVETPLNRQLDHLSSLIARISYILAALVLVGSTLIYALNGGFAAPWDATLSYFLGKIMLAVTVIVVAVPEGLPMSVSLSLAYSMRSMMRSNNLVRRMH
;
A
#
# COMPACT_ATOMS: atom_id res chain seq x y z
N MET A 1 -27.97 22.33 -45.05
CA MET A 1 -26.57 22.61 -45.39
C MET A 1 -25.73 22.22 -44.21
N ASP A 2 -25.26 21.01 -44.22
CA ASP A 2 -24.40 20.48 -43.15
C ASP A 2 -23.08 21.24 -43.19
N LYS A 3 -22.78 21.89 -42.07
CA LYS A 3 -21.48 22.53 -41.86
C LYS A 3 -20.42 21.42 -41.92
N ILE A 4 -19.56 21.45 -42.96
CA ILE A 4 -18.35 20.65 -43.01
C ILE A 4 -17.60 20.91 -41.70
N PRO A 5 -17.34 19.90 -40.87
CA PRO A 5 -16.64 20.12 -39.61
C PRO A 5 -15.28 20.76 -39.92
N THR A 6 -15.02 21.90 -39.25
CA THR A 6 -13.71 22.55 -39.33
C THR A 6 -12.67 21.54 -38.91
N PRO A 7 -11.60 21.29 -39.67
CA PRO A 7 -10.58 20.35 -39.26
C PRO A 7 -10.01 20.79 -37.91
N HIS A 8 -10.18 19.92 -36.91
CA HIS A 8 -9.60 20.18 -35.61
C HIS A 8 -8.08 20.09 -35.74
N ILE A 9 -7.41 21.22 -35.54
CA ILE A 9 -5.95 21.30 -35.58
C ILE A 9 -5.40 20.88 -34.26
N GLY A 10 -4.61 19.81 -34.24
CA GLY A 10 -3.87 19.38 -33.03
C GLY A 10 -2.70 20.30 -32.70
N LEU A 11 -2.06 20.04 -31.56
CA LEU A 11 -0.84 20.74 -31.18
C LEU A 11 0.31 20.38 -32.10
N THR A 12 1.25 21.32 -32.32
CA THR A 12 2.57 20.97 -32.83
C THR A 12 3.41 20.31 -31.76
N SER A 13 4.44 19.54 -32.13
CA SER A 13 5.38 18.92 -31.20
C SER A 13 6.04 19.95 -30.27
N GLU A 14 6.35 21.16 -30.78
CA GLU A 14 6.90 22.26 -29.99
C GLU A 14 5.88 22.79 -28.97
N GLN A 15 4.62 22.95 -29.37
CA GLN A 15 3.53 23.40 -28.49
C GLN A 15 3.25 22.34 -27.40
N ALA A 16 3.30 21.05 -27.72
CA ALA A 16 3.13 19.97 -26.78
C ALA A 16 4.25 19.97 -25.73
N GLN A 17 5.50 20.19 -26.14
CA GLN A 17 6.63 20.32 -25.19
C GLN A 17 6.47 21.53 -24.28
N LYS A 18 6.04 22.67 -24.82
CA LYS A 18 5.76 23.87 -24.02
C LYS A 18 4.63 23.66 -23.03
N SER A 19 3.54 23.01 -23.45
CA SER A 19 2.43 22.65 -22.57
C SER A 19 2.87 21.73 -21.44
N ARG A 20 3.74 20.74 -21.72
CA ARG A 20 4.30 19.85 -20.70
C ARG A 20 5.13 20.59 -19.66
N LEU A 21 5.89 21.60 -20.05
CA LEU A 21 6.66 22.42 -19.12
C LEU A 21 5.77 23.32 -18.24
N GLN A 22 4.60 23.73 -18.74
CA GLN A 22 3.66 24.59 -18.03
C GLN A 22 2.71 23.83 -17.10
N HIS A 23 2.22 22.65 -17.53
CA HIS A 23 1.15 21.91 -16.86
C HIS A 23 1.60 20.56 -16.29
N GLY A 24 2.86 20.16 -16.51
CA GLY A 24 3.41 18.89 -16.04
C GLY A 24 3.09 17.71 -16.94
N SER A 25 3.40 16.51 -16.44
CA SER A 25 3.08 15.23 -17.10
C SER A 25 1.69 14.74 -16.69
N ASN A 26 1.10 13.88 -17.51
CA ASN A 26 -0.18 13.24 -17.20
C ASN A 26 0.01 11.99 -16.29
N GLU A 27 0.79 12.15 -15.23
CA GLU A 27 1.03 11.14 -14.21
C GLU A 27 0.40 11.59 -12.90
N LEU A 28 -0.15 10.66 -12.13
CA LEU A 28 -0.53 10.92 -10.75
C LEU A 28 0.72 10.80 -9.89
N THR A 29 0.97 11.79 -9.04
CA THR A 29 2.13 11.77 -8.15
C THR A 29 1.98 10.62 -7.13
N PRO A 30 2.86 9.61 -7.18
CA PRO A 30 2.82 8.56 -6.18
C PRO A 30 3.17 9.13 -4.81
N ARG A 31 2.71 8.47 -3.75
CA ARG A 31 3.09 8.86 -2.38
C ARG A 31 4.60 9.04 -2.26
N PRO A 32 5.06 10.05 -1.49
CA PRO A 32 6.47 10.17 -1.17
C PRO A 32 6.91 8.87 -0.49
N ARG A 33 7.93 8.23 -1.06
CA ARG A 33 8.48 6.99 -0.51
C ARG A 33 8.96 7.24 0.91
N THR A 34 8.49 6.44 1.84
CA THR A 34 9.04 6.42 3.18
C THR A 34 10.51 6.00 3.10
N SER A 35 11.38 6.70 3.81
CA SER A 35 12.80 6.32 3.87
C SER A 35 12.93 4.88 4.36
N HIS A 36 13.78 4.07 3.72
CA HIS A 36 14.04 2.68 4.15
C HIS A 36 14.44 2.59 5.63
N TRP A 37 15.16 3.60 6.16
CA TRP A 37 15.47 3.70 7.58
C TRP A 37 14.24 3.90 8.46
N LYS A 38 13.26 4.67 7.99
CA LYS A 38 12.00 4.87 8.72
C LYS A 38 11.19 3.58 8.75
N LEU A 39 11.05 2.90 7.61
CA LEU A 39 10.41 1.58 7.52
C LEU A 39 11.07 0.54 8.43
N PHE A 40 12.41 0.54 8.49
CA PHE A 40 13.12 -0.36 9.40
C PHE A 40 12.86 -0.03 10.87
N LEU A 41 12.88 1.26 11.25
CA LEU A 41 12.63 1.69 12.62
C LEU A 41 11.18 1.45 13.06
N GLU A 42 10.21 1.57 12.16
CA GLU A 42 8.79 1.26 12.42
C GLU A 42 8.59 -0.21 12.85
N LYS A 43 9.49 -1.13 12.45
CA LYS A 43 9.43 -2.52 12.94
C LYS A 43 9.71 -2.66 14.43
N PHE A 44 10.44 -1.71 15.01
CA PHE A 44 10.70 -1.70 16.46
C PHE A 44 9.55 -1.10 17.29
N GLU A 45 8.51 -0.56 16.62
CA GLU A 45 7.27 -0.13 17.29
C GLU A 45 6.30 -1.29 17.54
N ASP A 46 6.57 -2.48 16.96
CA ASP A 46 5.78 -3.68 17.18
C ASP A 46 5.80 -4.04 18.69
N PRO A 47 4.62 -4.19 19.33
CA PRO A 47 4.53 -4.53 20.76
C PRO A 47 5.31 -5.78 21.14
N ILE A 48 5.42 -6.77 20.25
CA ILE A 48 6.12 -8.02 20.51
C ILE A 48 7.63 -7.76 20.54
N ILE A 49 8.13 -6.98 19.59
CA ILE A 49 9.55 -6.60 19.53
C ILE A 49 9.92 -5.75 20.73
N ILE A 50 9.04 -4.85 21.20
CA ILE A 50 9.23 -4.07 22.43
C ILE A 50 9.35 -5.00 23.63
N ILE A 51 8.47 -5.99 23.76
CA ILE A 51 8.53 -6.98 24.85
C ILE A 51 9.85 -7.75 24.81
N LEU A 52 10.28 -8.18 23.62
CA LEU A 52 11.57 -8.87 23.45
C LEU A 52 12.76 -7.99 23.82
N LEU A 53 12.74 -6.71 23.44
CA LEU A 53 13.80 -5.74 23.81
C LEU A 53 13.87 -5.55 25.32
N ILE A 54 12.72 -5.42 25.99
CA ILE A 54 12.67 -5.31 27.45
C ILE A 54 13.23 -6.60 28.09
N ALA A 55 12.81 -7.77 27.60
CA ALA A 55 13.30 -9.04 28.10
C ALA A 55 14.81 -9.21 27.89
N MET A 56 15.32 -8.82 26.71
CA MET A 56 16.76 -8.83 26.41
C MET A 56 17.54 -7.94 27.40
N VAL A 57 17.06 -6.73 27.68
CA VAL A 57 17.70 -5.82 28.63
C VAL A 57 17.69 -6.42 30.03
N LEU A 58 16.58 -6.98 30.49
CA LEU A 58 16.47 -7.63 31.78
C LEU A 58 17.41 -8.84 31.89
N SER A 59 17.46 -9.69 30.88
CA SER A 59 18.38 -10.84 30.83
C SER A 59 19.84 -10.38 30.82
N LEU A 60 20.18 -9.33 30.07
CA LEU A 60 21.52 -8.76 30.07
C LEU A 60 21.92 -8.21 31.44
N LEU A 61 21.02 -7.49 32.11
CA LEU A 61 21.26 -6.97 33.48
C LEU A 61 21.45 -8.11 34.48
N SER A 62 20.67 -9.21 34.37
CA SER A 62 20.84 -10.40 35.19
C SER A 62 22.20 -11.05 34.97
N ALA A 63 22.58 -11.25 33.71
CA ALA A 63 23.89 -11.84 33.36
C ALA A 63 25.05 -10.97 33.85
N CYS A 64 24.96 -9.65 33.70
CA CYS A 64 25.94 -8.73 34.28
C CYS A 64 26.03 -8.83 35.81
N TYR A 65 24.88 -8.90 36.47
CA TYR A 65 24.84 -9.03 37.93
C TYR A 65 25.49 -10.36 38.43
N GLU A 66 25.14 -11.47 37.79
CA GLU A 66 25.69 -12.79 38.11
C GLU A 66 27.20 -12.89 37.82
N TYR A 67 27.67 -12.26 36.77
CA TYR A 67 29.09 -12.28 36.39
C TYR A 67 29.96 -11.33 37.28
N PHE A 68 29.52 -10.07 37.46
CA PHE A 68 30.35 -9.05 38.11
C PHE A 68 30.14 -8.97 39.61
N VAL A 69 28.91 -9.20 40.11
CA VAL A 69 28.54 -8.98 41.52
C VAL A 69 28.59 -10.27 42.31
N THR A 70 27.77 -11.25 41.93
CA THR A 70 27.68 -12.50 42.71
C THR A 70 28.77 -13.52 42.36
N LYS A 71 29.37 -13.38 41.15
CA LYS A 71 30.37 -14.32 40.61
C LYS A 71 29.87 -15.77 40.58
N THR A 72 28.58 -15.96 40.48
CA THR A 72 27.94 -17.30 40.41
C THR A 72 28.14 -17.93 39.04
N ASP A 73 28.32 -17.12 37.99
CA ASP A 73 28.64 -17.57 36.64
C ASP A 73 30.02 -17.04 36.18
N PRO A 74 31.14 -17.68 36.60
CA PRO A 74 32.48 -17.23 36.21
C PRO A 74 32.79 -17.52 34.76
N THR A 75 31.98 -18.32 34.04
CA THR A 75 32.15 -18.68 32.62
C THR A 75 31.53 -17.69 31.68
N GLY A 76 30.64 -16.82 32.15
CA GLY A 76 29.87 -15.89 31.33
C GLY A 76 28.81 -16.57 30.46
N ALA A 77 28.40 -17.78 30.83
CA ALA A 77 27.37 -18.52 30.10
C ALA A 77 26.02 -17.79 30.10
N GLY A 78 25.70 -17.00 31.11
CA GLY A 78 24.50 -16.17 31.19
C GLY A 78 24.36 -15.15 30.07
N PHE A 79 25.46 -14.76 29.40
CA PHE A 79 25.40 -13.85 28.26
C PHE A 79 24.90 -14.49 26.95
N PHE A 80 24.88 -15.81 26.85
CA PHE A 80 24.34 -16.48 25.64
C PHE A 80 22.86 -16.20 25.44
N GLU A 81 22.08 -16.10 26.50
CA GLU A 81 20.64 -15.85 26.44
C GLU A 81 20.32 -14.47 25.84
N PRO A 82 20.79 -13.32 26.36
CA PRO A 82 20.51 -12.02 25.76
C PRO A 82 21.10 -11.87 24.34
N VAL A 83 22.23 -12.50 24.04
CA VAL A 83 22.79 -12.54 22.67
C VAL A 83 21.87 -13.33 21.74
N GLY A 84 21.33 -14.46 22.17
CA GLY A 84 20.37 -15.25 21.42
C GLY A 84 19.09 -14.47 21.10
N VAL A 85 18.55 -13.77 22.10
CA VAL A 85 17.37 -12.90 21.93
C VAL A 85 17.66 -11.75 20.95
N PHE A 86 18.82 -11.11 21.07
CA PHE A 86 19.25 -10.05 20.15
C PHE A 86 19.33 -10.55 18.69
N LEU A 87 19.94 -11.71 18.47
CA LEU A 87 20.01 -12.32 17.14
C LEU A 87 18.62 -12.69 16.60
N ALA A 88 17.74 -13.18 17.47
CA ALA A 88 16.36 -13.48 17.08
C ALA A 88 15.60 -12.21 16.65
N ILE A 89 15.74 -11.10 17.38
CA ILE A 89 15.16 -9.81 17.00
C ILE A 89 15.72 -9.35 15.65
N LEU A 90 17.03 -9.38 15.46
CA LEU A 90 17.65 -8.98 14.20
C LEU A 90 17.19 -9.83 13.02
N LEU A 91 17.06 -11.14 13.20
CA LEU A 91 16.58 -12.03 12.15
C LEU A 91 15.10 -11.79 11.83
N SER A 92 14.25 -11.68 12.84
CA SER A 92 12.82 -11.42 12.66
C SER A 92 12.58 -10.08 11.96
N THR A 93 13.12 -8.98 12.50
CA THR A 93 13.00 -7.64 11.90
C THR A 93 13.64 -7.55 10.52
N GLY A 94 14.79 -8.20 10.33
CA GLY A 94 15.50 -8.21 9.05
C GLY A 94 14.73 -8.95 7.97
N ILE A 95 14.15 -10.10 8.29
CA ILE A 95 13.31 -10.89 7.37
C ILE A 95 12.03 -10.11 7.04
N ALA A 96 11.34 -9.57 8.04
CA ALA A 96 10.15 -8.76 7.86
C ALA A 96 10.41 -7.56 6.94
N PHE A 97 11.48 -6.82 7.19
CA PHE A 97 11.92 -5.69 6.37
C PHE A 97 12.27 -6.10 4.93
N TYR A 98 12.97 -7.22 4.75
CA TYR A 98 13.28 -7.75 3.41
C TYR A 98 12.03 -8.08 2.61
N PHE A 99 11.04 -8.74 3.22
CA PHE A 99 9.79 -9.07 2.54
C PHE A 99 8.97 -7.83 2.20
N GLU A 100 8.95 -6.83 3.07
CA GLU A 100 8.27 -5.55 2.80
C GLU A 100 8.87 -4.82 1.61
N LEU A 101 10.19 -4.66 1.57
CA LEU A 101 10.89 -4.06 0.43
C LEU A 101 10.63 -4.83 -0.87
N LYS A 102 10.59 -6.16 -0.79
CA LYS A 102 10.31 -6.98 -1.96
C LYS A 102 8.86 -6.84 -2.42
N SER A 103 7.91 -6.80 -1.50
CA SER A 103 6.49 -6.59 -1.80
C SER A 103 6.27 -5.21 -2.45
N GLU A 104 6.84 -4.15 -1.87
CA GLU A 104 6.78 -2.79 -2.41
C GLU A 104 7.30 -2.72 -3.85
N LYS A 105 8.44 -3.35 -4.12
CA LYS A 105 9.02 -3.41 -5.46
C LYS A 105 8.15 -4.16 -6.48
N GLU A 106 7.53 -5.27 -6.09
CA GLU A 106 6.62 -6.02 -6.97
C GLU A 106 5.35 -5.18 -7.29
N PHE A 107 4.80 -4.45 -6.32
CA PHE A 107 3.68 -3.54 -6.56
C PHE A 107 4.06 -2.37 -7.48
N GLU A 108 5.25 -1.80 -7.34
CA GLU A 108 5.75 -0.75 -8.24
C GLU A 108 5.83 -1.23 -9.70
N LEU A 109 6.36 -2.43 -9.91
CA LEU A 109 6.42 -3.03 -11.26
C LEU A 109 5.03 -3.24 -11.87
N LEU A 110 4.03 -3.56 -11.04
CA LEU A 110 2.65 -3.75 -11.50
C LEU A 110 1.98 -2.43 -11.89
N SER A 111 2.23 -1.35 -11.17
CA SER A 111 1.68 -0.04 -11.47
C SER A 111 2.20 0.54 -12.79
N GLN A 112 3.46 0.28 -13.13
CA GLN A 112 4.08 0.76 -14.37
C GLN A 112 3.45 0.16 -15.64
N VAL A 113 2.90 -1.05 -15.58
CA VAL A 113 2.27 -1.70 -16.75
C VAL A 113 0.98 -0.98 -17.17
N GLY A 114 0.25 -0.38 -16.22
CA GLY A 114 -0.96 0.41 -16.52
C GLY A 114 -0.68 1.70 -17.30
N ASP A 115 0.53 2.24 -17.21
CA ASP A 115 0.90 3.51 -17.86
C ASP A 115 1.37 3.35 -19.31
N GLU A 116 1.54 2.12 -19.80
CA GLU A 116 1.95 1.84 -21.18
C GLU A 116 0.80 1.85 -22.20
N VAL A 117 -0.45 2.03 -21.76
CA VAL A 117 -1.60 2.16 -22.65
C VAL A 117 -1.40 3.37 -23.56
N ARG A 118 -1.53 3.15 -24.88
CA ARG A 118 -1.34 4.17 -25.92
C ARG A 118 -2.67 4.71 -26.38
N TYR A 119 -2.72 6.03 -26.56
CA TYR A 119 -3.90 6.77 -27.00
C TYR A 119 -3.65 7.45 -28.35
N LYS A 120 -4.69 7.54 -29.18
CA LYS A 120 -4.66 8.22 -30.46
C LYS A 120 -4.78 9.73 -30.25
N VAL A 121 -3.76 10.46 -30.66
CA VAL A 121 -3.66 11.92 -30.49
C VAL A 121 -3.32 12.56 -31.80
N MET A 122 -3.93 13.72 -32.13
CA MET A 122 -3.54 14.51 -33.27
C MET A 122 -2.44 15.49 -32.90
N ARG A 123 -1.28 15.33 -33.52
CA ARG A 123 -0.15 16.28 -33.43
C ARG A 123 0.47 16.48 -34.81
N ASP A 124 0.93 17.70 -35.04
CA ASP A 124 1.55 18.06 -36.35
C ASP A 124 0.68 17.73 -37.59
N GLY A 125 -0.65 17.65 -37.42
CA GLY A 125 -1.61 17.30 -38.45
C GLY A 125 -1.76 15.80 -38.72
N GLU A 126 -1.11 14.96 -37.96
CA GLU A 126 -1.19 13.48 -38.05
C GLU A 126 -1.71 12.85 -36.77
N ILE A 127 -2.42 11.71 -36.93
CA ILE A 127 -2.84 10.90 -35.76
C ILE A 127 -1.71 9.96 -35.40
N ILE A 128 -1.15 10.18 -34.21
CA ILE A 128 -0.08 9.37 -33.59
C ILE A 128 -0.56 8.65 -32.36
N GLN A 129 0.11 7.58 -31.98
CA GLN A 129 -0.17 6.88 -30.72
C GLN A 129 0.91 7.18 -29.69
N ILE A 130 0.52 7.81 -28.59
CA ILE A 130 1.41 8.16 -27.48
C ILE A 130 0.97 7.48 -26.17
N PRO A 131 1.89 7.17 -25.26
CA PRO A 131 1.55 6.64 -23.95
C PRO A 131 0.79 7.68 -23.09
N LYS A 132 -0.05 7.20 -22.17
CA LYS A 132 -0.89 8.03 -21.27
C LYS A 132 -0.11 9.20 -20.64
N ARG A 133 1.11 8.95 -20.17
CA ARG A 133 1.98 9.93 -19.50
C ARG A 133 2.45 11.09 -20.40
N GLU A 134 2.41 10.92 -21.72
CA GLU A 134 2.85 11.93 -22.68
C GLU A 134 1.74 12.85 -23.17
N ILE A 135 0.50 12.59 -22.76
CA ILE A 135 -0.64 13.46 -23.05
C ILE A 135 -0.47 14.77 -22.30
N VAL A 136 -0.74 15.89 -22.96
CA VAL A 136 -0.60 17.25 -22.41
C VAL A 136 -1.87 18.07 -22.60
N VAL A 137 -2.00 19.15 -21.83
CA VAL A 137 -3.11 20.10 -21.99
C VAL A 137 -3.11 20.67 -23.39
N GLY A 138 -4.27 20.65 -24.04
CA GLY A 138 -4.48 21.10 -25.42
C GLY A 138 -4.42 20.01 -26.48
N ASP A 139 -3.94 18.79 -26.16
CA ASP A 139 -3.98 17.64 -27.09
C ASP A 139 -5.41 17.32 -27.51
N LEU A 140 -5.55 16.89 -28.77
CA LEU A 140 -6.78 16.34 -29.29
C LEU A 140 -6.73 14.80 -29.23
N LEU A 141 -7.62 14.22 -28.42
CA LEU A 141 -7.74 12.78 -28.26
C LEU A 141 -8.88 12.25 -29.13
N TYR A 142 -8.66 11.08 -29.71
CA TYR A 142 -9.67 10.24 -30.37
C TYR A 142 -9.93 9.04 -29.49
N LEU A 143 -11.12 8.96 -28.93
CA LEU A 143 -11.50 7.92 -27.97
C LEU A 143 -12.64 7.07 -28.51
N GLU A 144 -12.56 5.77 -28.29
CA GLU A 144 -13.49 4.75 -28.77
C GLU A 144 -14.07 3.92 -27.60
N THR A 145 -15.14 3.20 -27.90
CA THR A 145 -15.80 2.28 -26.96
C THR A 145 -14.81 1.32 -26.30
N GLY A 146 -14.88 1.21 -24.95
CA GLY A 146 -14.03 0.34 -24.14
C GLY A 146 -12.73 1.00 -23.68
N GLU A 147 -12.39 2.20 -24.17
CA GLU A 147 -11.21 2.93 -23.73
C GLU A 147 -11.46 3.68 -22.43
N GLU A 148 -10.47 3.67 -21.54
CA GLU A 148 -10.43 4.52 -20.36
C GLU A 148 -10.02 5.94 -20.78
N ILE A 149 -10.70 6.95 -20.24
CA ILE A 149 -10.38 8.35 -20.50
C ILE A 149 -9.10 8.74 -19.75
N PRO A 150 -8.03 9.15 -20.47
CA PRO A 150 -6.70 9.32 -19.89
C PRO A 150 -6.48 10.63 -19.13
N ALA A 151 -7.29 11.65 -19.40
CA ALA A 151 -7.16 13.01 -18.85
C ALA A 151 -8.53 13.71 -18.89
N ASP A 152 -8.71 14.76 -18.08
CA ASP A 152 -9.93 15.54 -18.13
C ASP A 152 -9.98 16.35 -19.42
N ALA A 153 -11.08 16.23 -20.17
CA ALA A 153 -11.18 16.81 -21.48
C ALA A 153 -12.58 17.36 -21.80
N LYS A 154 -12.59 18.36 -22.66
CA LYS A 154 -13.82 18.92 -23.21
C LYS A 154 -14.12 18.27 -24.57
N LEU A 155 -15.35 17.84 -24.76
CA LEU A 155 -15.82 17.25 -26.00
C LEU A 155 -15.88 18.30 -27.11
N LEU A 156 -15.39 17.92 -28.28
CA LEU A 156 -15.52 18.68 -29.53
C LEU A 156 -16.48 17.98 -30.49
N GLU A 157 -16.44 16.64 -30.50
CA GLU A 157 -17.37 15.77 -31.22
C GLU A 157 -17.76 14.61 -30.32
N ALA A 158 -19.03 14.26 -30.32
CA ALA A 158 -19.55 13.11 -29.58
C ALA A 158 -20.66 12.44 -30.42
N VAL A 159 -20.53 11.14 -30.61
CA VAL A 159 -21.54 10.35 -31.33
C VAL A 159 -22.00 9.23 -30.44
N THR A 160 -23.26 9.31 -30.00
CA THR A 160 -23.93 8.32 -29.13
C THR A 160 -23.04 7.97 -27.91
N LEU A 161 -22.47 9.01 -27.28
CA LEU A 161 -21.46 8.81 -26.23
C LEU A 161 -22.10 8.56 -24.88
N SER A 162 -21.83 7.39 -24.30
CA SER A 162 -22.11 7.08 -22.91
C SER A 162 -20.84 6.67 -22.17
N VAL A 163 -20.71 7.12 -20.93
CA VAL A 163 -19.49 6.95 -20.12
C VAL A 163 -19.89 6.39 -18.75
N ASP A 164 -19.11 5.42 -18.27
CA ASP A 164 -19.18 4.93 -16.91
C ASP A 164 -18.41 5.89 -15.98
N GLU A 165 -19.14 6.67 -15.21
CA GLU A 165 -18.59 7.62 -14.22
C GLU A 165 -18.69 7.07 -12.78
N SER A 166 -18.99 5.79 -12.60
CA SER A 166 -19.20 5.17 -11.27
C SER A 166 -17.99 5.33 -10.34
N THR A 167 -16.79 5.44 -10.90
CA THR A 167 -15.55 5.66 -10.13
C THR A 167 -15.43 7.05 -9.51
N LEU A 168 -16.17 8.04 -10.04
CA LEU A 168 -16.12 9.44 -9.59
C LEU A 168 -17.42 9.87 -8.91
N THR A 169 -18.58 9.55 -9.54
CA THR A 169 -19.90 10.02 -9.10
C THR A 169 -20.75 8.92 -8.50
N GLY A 170 -20.39 7.65 -8.75
CA GLY A 170 -21.23 6.49 -8.44
C GLY A 170 -22.25 6.16 -9.54
N GLU A 171 -22.37 6.94 -10.59
CA GLU A 171 -23.30 6.72 -11.70
C GLU A 171 -22.70 5.78 -12.75
N PRO A 172 -23.33 4.60 -13.00
CA PRO A 172 -22.77 3.62 -13.91
C PRO A 172 -22.91 3.99 -15.39
N MET A 173 -23.73 4.99 -15.72
CA MET A 173 -23.93 5.45 -17.08
C MET A 173 -24.31 6.93 -17.11
N ALA A 174 -23.44 7.75 -17.67
CA ALA A 174 -23.68 9.17 -17.96
C ALA A 174 -23.70 9.38 -19.48
N ILE A 175 -24.77 10.01 -19.99
CA ILE A 175 -24.84 10.40 -21.42
C ILE A 175 -24.09 11.69 -21.62
N LYS A 176 -23.16 11.72 -22.55
CA LYS A 176 -22.34 12.89 -22.87
C LYS A 176 -22.67 13.44 -24.25
N SER A 177 -22.86 14.73 -24.33
CA SER A 177 -23.25 15.42 -25.55
C SER A 177 -22.70 16.84 -25.60
N ILE A 178 -22.43 17.31 -26.83
CA ILE A 178 -22.03 18.71 -27.08
C ILE A 178 -23.23 19.60 -27.42
N ARG A 179 -24.45 19.03 -27.53
CA ARG A 179 -25.64 19.77 -27.92
C ARG A 179 -26.19 20.55 -26.72
N PRO A 180 -26.53 21.84 -26.90
CA PRO A 180 -27.09 22.64 -25.81
C PRO A 180 -28.41 22.08 -25.23
N GLU A 181 -29.20 21.39 -26.08
CA GLU A 181 -30.49 20.78 -25.72
C GLU A 181 -30.36 19.55 -24.81
N ASP A 182 -29.19 18.88 -24.81
CA ASP A 182 -28.90 17.71 -23.99
C ASP A 182 -28.19 18.08 -22.68
N GLN A 183 -28.01 19.39 -22.39
CA GLN A 183 -27.34 19.81 -21.17
C GLN A 183 -28.23 19.52 -19.95
N ASP A 184 -27.71 18.70 -19.06
CA ASP A 184 -28.32 18.41 -17.76
C ASP A 184 -27.71 19.28 -16.68
N SER A 185 -28.52 20.16 -16.09
CA SER A 185 -28.09 21.06 -15.01
C SER A 185 -27.96 20.34 -13.65
N GLU A 186 -28.49 19.12 -13.52
CA GLU A 186 -28.41 18.30 -12.30
C GLU A 186 -27.23 17.34 -12.34
N ALA A 187 -26.59 17.14 -13.52
CA ALA A 187 -25.43 16.27 -13.63
C ALA A 187 -24.23 16.83 -12.84
N THR A 188 -23.51 15.94 -12.18
CA THR A 188 -22.32 16.28 -11.36
C THR A 188 -21.23 16.95 -12.21
N TYR A 189 -21.05 16.48 -13.44
CA TYR A 189 -20.12 17.07 -14.42
C TYR A 189 -20.89 17.49 -15.68
N PRO A 190 -20.49 18.60 -16.33
CA PRO A 190 -21.12 19.04 -17.56
C PRO A 190 -21.18 17.93 -18.62
N THR A 191 -22.25 17.91 -19.42
CA THR A 191 -22.44 16.87 -20.46
C THR A 191 -21.40 16.93 -21.57
N ASP A 192 -20.77 18.10 -21.78
CA ASP A 192 -19.69 18.31 -22.73
C ASP A 192 -18.29 18.08 -22.14
N TYR A 193 -18.22 17.51 -20.94
CA TYR A 193 -16.97 17.26 -20.20
C TYR A 193 -16.84 15.79 -19.82
N ILE A 194 -15.65 15.23 -20.03
CA ILE A 194 -15.30 13.86 -19.67
C ILE A 194 -14.11 13.85 -18.75
N CYS A 195 -14.14 12.97 -17.73
CA CYS A 195 -13.18 12.95 -16.65
C CYS A 195 -12.23 11.77 -16.78
N ARG A 196 -10.98 11.97 -16.36
CA ARG A 196 -9.97 10.93 -16.25
C ARG A 196 -10.46 9.75 -15.40
N GLY A 197 -10.12 8.50 -15.80
CA GLY A 197 -10.42 7.29 -15.04
C GLY A 197 -11.82 6.75 -15.22
N THR A 198 -12.65 7.42 -16.03
CA THR A 198 -13.94 6.92 -16.49
C THR A 198 -13.78 6.13 -17.79
N THR A 199 -14.75 5.29 -18.14
CA THR A 199 -14.65 4.39 -19.32
C THR A 199 -15.77 4.66 -20.30
N ILE A 200 -15.45 4.71 -21.60
CA ILE A 200 -16.46 4.85 -22.64
C ILE A 200 -17.19 3.50 -22.80
N LEU A 201 -18.50 3.50 -22.54
CA LEU A 201 -19.35 2.34 -22.70
C LEU A 201 -19.82 2.16 -24.13
N GLU A 202 -20.24 3.27 -24.74
CA GLU A 202 -20.76 3.28 -26.12
C GLU A 202 -20.39 4.56 -26.83
N GLY A 203 -20.21 4.48 -28.15
CA GLY A 203 -19.93 5.61 -29.02
C GLY A 203 -18.44 5.93 -29.18
N HIS A 204 -18.18 7.12 -29.74
CA HIS A 204 -16.83 7.64 -29.87
C HIS A 204 -16.83 9.17 -29.67
N ALA A 205 -15.66 9.68 -29.33
CA ALA A 205 -15.49 11.10 -29.05
C ALA A 205 -14.18 11.66 -29.61
N VAL A 206 -14.24 12.92 -30.04
CA VAL A 206 -13.05 13.77 -30.21
C VAL A 206 -13.09 14.81 -29.12
N CYS A 207 -12.04 14.89 -28.30
CA CYS A 207 -12.01 15.80 -27.17
C CYS A 207 -10.67 16.53 -27.07
N ARG A 208 -10.68 17.69 -26.43
CA ARG A 208 -9.49 18.48 -26.14
C ARG A 208 -9.17 18.39 -24.66
N VAL A 209 -7.96 17.95 -24.34
CA VAL A 209 -7.46 17.87 -22.97
C VAL A 209 -7.43 19.25 -22.32
N GLN A 210 -8.06 19.37 -21.16
CA GLN A 210 -8.09 20.60 -20.35
C GLN A 210 -7.17 20.51 -19.14
N VAL A 211 -7.12 19.34 -18.49
CA VAL A 211 -6.39 19.12 -17.25
C VAL A 211 -5.69 17.76 -17.30
N VAL A 212 -4.48 17.68 -16.76
CA VAL A 212 -3.65 16.48 -16.70
C VAL A 212 -3.14 16.22 -15.28
N GLY A 213 -2.73 14.98 -15.01
CA GLY A 213 -2.06 14.59 -13.76
C GLY A 213 -2.92 14.81 -12.51
N ASP A 214 -2.28 15.28 -11.45
CA ASP A 214 -2.90 15.47 -10.14
C ASP A 214 -4.00 16.54 -10.13
N ALA A 215 -3.98 17.46 -11.09
CA ALA A 215 -4.99 18.52 -11.20
C ALA A 215 -6.35 18.00 -11.74
N THR A 216 -6.42 16.77 -12.31
CA THR A 216 -7.66 16.14 -12.77
C THR A 216 -8.61 15.84 -11.61
N GLU A 217 -9.91 15.63 -11.89
CA GLU A 217 -10.88 15.26 -10.86
C GLU A 217 -10.48 13.95 -10.17
N GLN A 218 -10.04 12.96 -10.93
CA GLN A 218 -9.49 11.73 -10.37
C GLN A 218 -8.24 12.00 -9.51
N GLY A 219 -7.36 12.92 -9.94
CA GLY A 219 -6.15 13.30 -9.19
C GLY A 219 -6.48 13.90 -7.83
N LYS A 220 -7.44 14.80 -7.76
CA LYS A 220 -7.92 15.43 -6.52
C LYS A 220 -8.50 14.38 -5.55
N ILE A 221 -9.30 13.43 -6.06
CA ILE A 221 -9.84 12.32 -5.27
C ILE A 221 -8.69 11.43 -4.79
N PHE A 222 -7.72 11.14 -5.66
CA PHE A 222 -6.55 10.32 -5.32
C PHE A 222 -5.70 10.96 -4.23
N GLU A 223 -5.48 12.27 -4.29
CA GLU A 223 -4.79 13.02 -3.23
C GLU A 223 -5.58 12.97 -1.90
N GLY A 224 -6.89 13.17 -1.95
CA GLY A 224 -7.78 13.08 -0.77
C GLY A 224 -7.76 11.68 -0.12
N ILE A 225 -7.79 10.61 -0.93
CA ILE A 225 -7.72 9.24 -0.45
C ILE A 225 -6.31 8.90 0.09
N GLN A 226 -5.24 9.53 -0.41
CA GLN A 226 -3.89 9.32 0.12
C GLN A 226 -3.76 9.74 1.59
N ILE A 227 -4.58 10.67 2.07
CA ILE A 227 -4.62 11.09 3.47
C ILE A 227 -5.23 9.99 4.35
N ASP A 228 -6.15 9.18 3.81
CA ASP A 228 -6.93 8.16 4.56
C ASP A 228 -6.64 6.70 4.14
N ALA A 229 -5.53 6.43 3.46
CA ALA A 229 -5.29 5.12 2.83
C ALA A 229 -4.86 3.99 3.78
N SER A 230 -5.57 3.83 4.88
CA SER A 230 -5.61 2.60 5.67
C SER A 230 -6.88 1.77 5.40
N VAL A 231 -7.39 1.76 4.17
CA VAL A 231 -8.49 0.84 3.83
C VAL A 231 -7.90 -0.57 3.78
N GLU A 232 -7.95 -1.24 4.93
CA GLU A 232 -7.58 -2.64 5.07
C GLU A 232 -8.50 -3.50 4.19
N THR A 233 -7.90 -4.39 3.41
CA THR A 233 -8.69 -5.36 2.65
C THR A 233 -9.45 -6.30 3.60
N PRO A 234 -10.63 -6.84 3.21
CA PRO A 234 -11.36 -7.81 4.03
C PRO A 234 -10.50 -9.01 4.46
N LEU A 235 -9.56 -9.42 3.63
CA LEU A 235 -8.60 -10.49 3.92
C LEU A 235 -7.64 -10.08 5.03
N ASN A 236 -7.02 -8.88 4.94
CA ASN A 236 -6.14 -8.38 5.98
C ASN A 236 -6.85 -8.27 7.33
N ARG A 237 -8.09 -7.76 7.34
CA ARG A 237 -8.91 -7.69 8.56
C ARG A 237 -9.16 -9.07 9.19
N GLN A 238 -9.40 -10.11 8.39
CA GLN A 238 -9.54 -11.48 8.90
C GLN A 238 -8.23 -12.03 9.45
N LEU A 239 -7.10 -11.75 8.79
CA LEU A 239 -5.78 -12.15 9.26
C LEU A 239 -5.40 -11.44 10.56
N ASP A 240 -5.71 -10.14 10.69
CA ASP A 240 -5.47 -9.38 11.92
C ASP A 240 -6.34 -9.86 13.06
N HIS A 241 -7.60 -10.24 12.77
CA HIS A 241 -8.47 -10.85 13.77
C HIS A 241 -7.90 -12.20 14.25
N LEU A 242 -7.42 -13.05 13.34
CA LEU A 242 -6.79 -14.32 13.67
C LEU A 242 -5.50 -14.11 14.48
N SER A 243 -4.64 -13.19 14.07
CA SER A 243 -3.41 -12.84 14.77
C SER A 243 -3.71 -12.33 16.18
N SER A 244 -4.72 -11.47 16.35
CA SER A 244 -5.14 -10.96 17.65
C SER A 244 -5.71 -12.04 18.56
N LEU A 245 -6.42 -13.04 18.01
CA LEU A 245 -6.92 -14.19 18.76
C LEU A 245 -5.73 -15.04 19.28
N ILE A 246 -4.78 -15.35 18.40
CA ILE A 246 -3.58 -16.12 18.76
C ILE A 246 -2.78 -15.38 19.83
N ALA A 247 -2.58 -14.07 19.67
CA ALA A 247 -1.89 -13.25 20.65
C ALA A 247 -2.57 -13.28 22.02
N ARG A 248 -3.91 -13.16 22.08
CA ARG A 248 -4.67 -13.27 23.35
C ARG A 248 -4.47 -14.62 24.02
N ILE A 249 -4.54 -15.72 23.26
CA ILE A 249 -4.30 -17.05 23.79
C ILE A 249 -2.88 -17.14 24.35
N SER A 250 -1.89 -16.61 23.66
CA SER A 250 -0.48 -16.61 24.06
C SER A 250 -0.26 -15.81 25.35
N TYR A 251 -0.90 -14.65 25.49
CA TYR A 251 -0.86 -13.87 26.73
C TYR A 251 -1.48 -14.61 27.90
N ILE A 252 -2.59 -15.32 27.69
CA ILE A 252 -3.21 -16.17 28.72
C ILE A 252 -2.27 -17.29 29.13
N LEU A 253 -1.64 -17.98 28.16
CA LEU A 253 -0.68 -19.06 28.45
C LEU A 253 0.55 -18.52 29.19
N ALA A 254 1.10 -17.39 28.78
CA ALA A 254 2.22 -16.73 29.46
C ALA A 254 1.86 -16.34 30.90
N ALA A 255 0.67 -15.78 31.12
CA ALA A 255 0.17 -15.47 32.46
C ALA A 255 0.01 -16.74 33.32
N LEU A 256 -0.51 -17.81 32.74
CA LEU A 256 -0.66 -19.10 33.44
C LEU A 256 0.70 -19.69 33.83
N VAL A 257 1.72 -19.59 32.97
CA VAL A 257 3.10 -20.00 33.28
C VAL A 257 3.66 -19.18 34.45
N LEU A 258 3.48 -17.84 34.43
CA LEU A 258 3.96 -16.97 35.50
C LEU A 258 3.24 -17.24 36.81
N VAL A 259 1.92 -17.31 36.82
CA VAL A 259 1.12 -17.55 38.02
C VAL A 259 1.39 -18.95 38.56
N GLY A 260 1.41 -19.98 37.69
CA GLY A 260 1.68 -21.36 38.07
C GLY A 260 3.08 -21.55 38.64
N SER A 261 4.09 -20.94 38.00
CA SER A 261 5.47 -21.01 38.53
C SER A 261 5.63 -20.25 39.86
N THR A 262 4.95 -19.11 40.03
CA THR A 262 4.94 -18.35 41.28
C THR A 262 4.28 -19.16 42.38
N LEU A 263 3.16 -19.81 42.12
CA LEU A 263 2.47 -20.67 43.08
C LEU A 263 3.33 -21.86 43.52
N ILE A 264 3.95 -22.57 42.57
CA ILE A 264 4.86 -23.68 42.83
C ILE A 264 6.05 -23.20 43.66
N TYR A 265 6.63 -22.05 43.35
CA TYR A 265 7.73 -21.44 44.10
C TYR A 265 7.33 -21.14 45.55
N ALA A 266 6.14 -20.56 45.75
CA ALA A 266 5.58 -20.28 47.06
C ALA A 266 5.35 -21.54 47.90
N LEU A 267 4.72 -22.58 47.29
CA LEU A 267 4.43 -23.84 47.98
C LEU A 267 5.69 -24.59 48.39
N ASN A 268 6.78 -24.45 47.64
CA ASN A 268 8.07 -25.05 47.97
C ASN A 268 8.91 -24.20 48.93
N GLY A 269 8.34 -23.15 49.51
CA GLY A 269 9.05 -22.29 50.47
C GLY A 269 10.11 -21.40 49.81
N GLY A 270 10.05 -21.20 48.52
CA GLY A 270 11.06 -20.46 47.74
C GLY A 270 11.26 -19.01 48.21
N PHE A 271 10.25 -18.37 48.79
CA PHE A 271 10.39 -17.01 49.36
C PHE A 271 11.27 -16.93 50.63
N ALA A 272 11.65 -18.07 51.18
CA ALA A 272 12.66 -18.13 52.26
C ALA A 272 14.10 -18.14 51.72
N ALA A 273 14.27 -18.28 50.40
CA ALA A 273 15.58 -18.22 49.75
C ALA A 273 16.12 -16.76 49.70
N PRO A 274 17.45 -16.58 49.54
CA PRO A 274 18.05 -15.26 49.37
C PRO A 274 17.38 -14.51 48.18
N TRP A 275 17.30 -13.19 48.29
CA TRP A 275 16.61 -12.33 47.35
C TRP A 275 17.16 -12.46 45.89
N ASP A 276 18.48 -12.69 45.75
CA ASP A 276 19.16 -12.89 44.48
C ASP A 276 18.71 -14.17 43.75
N ALA A 277 18.57 -15.29 44.49
CA ALA A 277 18.04 -16.55 44.00
C ALA A 277 16.56 -16.41 43.55
N THR A 278 15.79 -15.66 44.35
CA THR A 278 14.38 -15.36 44.02
C THR A 278 14.28 -14.53 42.75
N LEU A 279 15.13 -13.49 42.60
CA LEU A 279 15.17 -12.63 41.44
C LEU A 279 15.53 -13.42 40.16
N SER A 280 16.60 -14.23 40.20
CA SER A 280 17.02 -15.06 39.08
C SER A 280 15.93 -16.06 38.69
N TYR A 281 15.21 -16.67 39.62
CA TYR A 281 14.09 -17.54 39.35
C TYR A 281 12.99 -16.82 38.56
N PHE A 282 12.55 -15.63 39.04
CA PHE A 282 11.48 -14.87 38.34
C PHE A 282 11.92 -14.36 36.98
N LEU A 283 13.17 -13.89 36.83
CA LEU A 283 13.69 -13.51 35.51
C LEU A 283 13.64 -14.65 34.54
N GLY A 284 14.07 -15.86 34.90
CA GLY A 284 13.97 -17.05 34.04
C GLY A 284 12.51 -17.40 33.67
N LYS A 285 11.54 -17.20 34.58
CA LYS A 285 10.12 -17.43 34.29
C LYS A 285 9.50 -16.37 33.40
N ILE A 286 9.94 -15.11 33.54
CA ILE A 286 9.56 -14.02 32.62
C ILE A 286 10.09 -14.33 31.23
N MET A 287 11.35 -14.76 31.09
CA MET A 287 11.91 -15.15 29.79
C MET A 287 11.15 -16.30 29.14
N LEU A 288 10.78 -17.32 29.94
CA LEU A 288 9.94 -18.41 29.43
C LEU A 288 8.58 -17.90 28.94
N ALA A 289 7.92 -17.03 29.70
CA ALA A 289 6.64 -16.44 29.31
C ALA A 289 6.75 -15.59 28.02
N VAL A 290 7.82 -14.81 27.88
CA VAL A 290 8.12 -14.05 26.65
C VAL A 290 8.33 -15.00 25.46
N THR A 291 9.10 -16.07 25.65
CA THR A 291 9.31 -17.09 24.60
C THR A 291 7.99 -17.70 24.13
N VAL A 292 7.06 -18.00 25.07
CA VAL A 292 5.72 -18.53 24.70
C VAL A 292 4.94 -17.52 23.86
N ILE A 293 4.99 -16.22 24.19
CA ILE A 293 4.33 -15.18 23.41
C ILE A 293 4.89 -15.11 21.99
N VAL A 294 6.22 -15.05 21.88
CA VAL A 294 6.92 -14.86 20.60
C VAL A 294 6.72 -16.02 19.64
N VAL A 295 6.88 -17.26 20.15
CA VAL A 295 6.73 -18.47 19.31
C VAL A 295 5.31 -18.63 18.78
N ALA A 296 4.31 -18.13 19.52
CA ALA A 296 2.91 -18.31 19.14
C ALA A 296 2.40 -17.28 18.13
N VAL A 297 3.02 -16.11 18.00
CA VAL A 297 2.53 -15.05 17.10
C VAL A 297 3.12 -15.21 15.69
N PRO A 298 2.28 -15.43 14.66
CA PRO A 298 2.73 -15.57 13.27
C PRO A 298 2.97 -14.22 12.59
N GLU A 299 4.07 -13.56 12.89
CA GLU A 299 4.43 -12.22 12.37
C GLU A 299 4.47 -12.13 10.83
N GLY A 300 4.77 -13.23 10.13
CA GLY A 300 4.90 -13.24 8.67
C GLY A 300 3.61 -13.49 7.88
N LEU A 301 2.48 -13.72 8.54
CA LEU A 301 1.25 -14.18 7.88
C LEU A 301 0.62 -13.13 6.95
N PRO A 302 0.37 -11.87 7.36
CA PRO A 302 -0.20 -10.84 6.48
C PRO A 302 0.71 -10.55 5.28
N MET A 303 2.02 -10.50 5.53
CA MET A 303 3.02 -10.19 4.53
C MET A 303 3.21 -11.31 3.49
N SER A 304 3.15 -12.58 3.91
CA SER A 304 3.24 -13.73 3.01
C SER A 304 2.03 -13.80 2.06
N VAL A 305 0.84 -13.43 2.53
CA VAL A 305 -0.38 -13.37 1.72
C VAL A 305 -0.28 -12.25 0.69
N SER A 306 0.13 -11.03 1.09
CA SER A 306 0.32 -9.90 0.18
C SER A 306 1.33 -10.22 -0.92
N LEU A 307 2.44 -10.86 -0.56
CA LEU A 307 3.45 -11.30 -1.52
C LEU A 307 2.92 -12.38 -2.47
N SER A 308 2.16 -13.35 -1.96
CA SER A 308 1.54 -14.41 -2.78
C SER A 308 0.55 -13.82 -3.78
N LEU A 309 -0.26 -12.84 -3.37
CA LEU A 309 -1.17 -12.11 -4.25
C LEU A 309 -0.42 -11.34 -5.34
N ALA A 310 0.67 -10.64 -5.00
CA ALA A 310 1.51 -9.93 -5.96
C ALA A 310 2.13 -10.90 -6.99
N TYR A 311 2.61 -12.07 -6.56
CA TYR A 311 3.11 -13.10 -7.48
C TYR A 311 2.03 -13.68 -8.38
N SER A 312 0.84 -13.93 -7.85
CA SER A 312 -0.31 -14.42 -8.63
C SER A 312 -0.70 -13.43 -9.70
N MET A 313 -0.76 -12.14 -9.37
CA MET A 313 -1.03 -11.06 -10.31
C MET A 313 0.00 -11.01 -11.44
N ARG A 314 1.27 -11.07 -11.08
CA ARG A 314 2.37 -11.11 -12.08
C ARG A 314 2.28 -12.33 -13.00
N SER A 315 1.90 -13.48 -12.47
CA SER A 315 1.69 -14.70 -13.25
C SER A 315 0.52 -14.55 -14.24
N MET A 316 -0.60 -13.97 -13.79
CA MET A 316 -1.77 -13.69 -14.64
C MET A 316 -1.43 -12.72 -15.78
N MET A 317 -0.67 -11.65 -15.50
CA MET A 317 -0.23 -10.70 -16.52
C MET A 317 0.69 -11.36 -17.56
N ARG A 318 1.59 -12.27 -17.15
CA ARG A 318 2.42 -13.04 -18.09
C ARG A 318 1.60 -13.95 -19.00
N SER A 319 0.40 -14.33 -18.57
CA SER A 319 -0.55 -15.12 -19.34
C SER A 319 -1.52 -14.26 -20.18
N ASN A 320 -1.20 -12.96 -20.41
CA ASN A 320 -2.03 -11.97 -21.08
C ASN A 320 -3.42 -11.72 -20.44
N ASN A 321 -3.56 -12.04 -19.16
CA ASN A 321 -4.75 -11.71 -18.37
C ASN A 321 -4.48 -10.40 -17.62
N LEU A 322 -5.11 -9.31 -18.05
CA LEU A 322 -4.97 -8.02 -17.38
C LEU A 322 -5.82 -8.00 -16.11
N VAL A 323 -5.16 -7.93 -14.96
CA VAL A 323 -5.83 -7.74 -13.66
C VAL A 323 -5.78 -6.24 -13.33
N ARG A 324 -6.91 -5.55 -13.46
CA ARG A 324 -7.01 -4.11 -13.20
C ARG A 324 -7.18 -3.76 -11.72
N ARG A 325 -7.77 -4.65 -10.92
CA ARG A 325 -8.00 -4.44 -9.48
C ARG A 325 -7.91 -5.75 -8.72
N MET A 326 -7.27 -5.72 -7.54
CA MET A 326 -7.43 -6.75 -6.51
C MET A 326 -8.23 -6.13 -5.36
N HIS A 327 -9.38 -6.73 -5.08
CA HIS A 327 -10.20 -6.42 -3.90
C HIS A 327 -10.16 -7.57 -2.93
#